data_fb8604204a2ca6b20aa95b276b48351a
#
_entry.id   fb8604204a2ca6b20aa95b276b48351a
#
_cell.length_a   1.000
_cell.length_b   1.000
_cell.length_c   1.000
_cell.angle_alpha   90.00
_cell.angle_beta   90.00
_cell.angle_gamma   90.00
#
_symmetry.space_group_name_H-M   'P 1'
#
loop_
_entity.id
_entity.type
_entity.pdbx_description
1 polymer ?
#
loop_
_entity_poly.entity_id
_entity_poly.type
_entity_poly.pdbx_seq_one_letter_code
_entity_poly.pdbx_strand_id
1 'polypeptide(L)'
;MLNYQVKIGLVPLRRDCTPRPGAFNWEIAEERGRAIVDYIQTHYPSKNLSFADLKGVIPVETFYAESDVEKVAAHMRREKVDAILLINANFGCEEAAALLAQAPRVPVLLWAPLDERFDADGMRYTDSQCGVFGISRQLQRYNIPFTFMNSCRVDSPEFAKALERFARVTCMVKNFRGMRIGQVGMRPKIFCSVIFNEGELMQRFGLHIIPIN
;
A
#
# COMPACT_ATOMS: atom_id res chain seq x y z
N MET A 1 -18.71 -0.69 -16.71
CA MET A 1 -17.60 -0.09 -17.50
C MET A 1 -16.33 -0.19 -16.68
N LEU A 2 -15.20 -0.58 -17.27
CA LEU A 2 -13.93 -0.68 -16.55
C LEU A 2 -13.44 0.72 -16.16
N ASN A 3 -12.92 0.86 -14.93
CA ASN A 3 -12.34 2.10 -14.44
C ASN A 3 -10.81 1.95 -14.34
N TYR A 4 -10.09 2.64 -15.19
CA TYR A 4 -8.63 2.58 -15.26
C TYR A 4 -7.92 3.55 -14.31
N GLN A 5 -8.63 4.45 -13.67
CA GLN A 5 -8.06 5.37 -12.70
C GLN A 5 -7.73 4.63 -11.40
N VAL A 6 -6.58 4.91 -10.84
CA VAL A 6 -6.10 4.37 -9.56
C VAL A 6 -5.70 5.52 -8.65
N LYS A 7 -6.15 5.50 -7.40
CA LYS A 7 -5.68 6.41 -6.35
C LYS A 7 -4.94 5.60 -5.28
N ILE A 8 -3.71 5.96 -4.98
CA ILE A 8 -2.89 5.32 -3.96
C ILE A 8 -2.76 6.25 -2.75
N GLY A 9 -3.07 5.74 -1.56
CA GLY A 9 -2.82 6.43 -0.30
C GLY A 9 -1.35 6.33 0.09
N LEU A 10 -0.69 7.44 0.33
CA LEU A 10 0.71 7.52 0.75
C LEU A 10 0.76 7.61 2.28
N VAL A 11 1.41 6.66 2.92
CA VAL A 11 1.50 6.55 4.38
C VAL A 11 2.96 6.46 4.81
N PRO A 12 3.61 7.60 5.07
CA PRO A 12 4.93 7.56 5.69
C PRO A 12 4.84 7.06 7.13
N LEU A 13 5.77 6.19 7.50
CA LEU A 13 5.84 5.53 8.80
C LEU A 13 7.10 5.92 9.55
N ARG A 14 6.99 6.12 10.87
CA ARG A 14 8.14 6.20 11.77
C ARG A 14 7.95 5.31 12.99
N ARG A 15 8.98 5.12 13.77
CA ARG A 15 8.89 4.38 15.02
C ARG A 15 8.20 5.22 16.10
N ASP A 16 7.38 4.56 16.90
CA ASP A 16 6.83 5.10 18.15
C ASP A 16 7.70 4.68 19.32
N CYS A 17 8.72 5.48 19.61
CA CYS A 17 9.58 5.30 20.79
C CYS A 17 10.19 6.64 21.18
N THR A 18 10.74 6.72 22.39
CA THR A 18 11.47 7.91 22.82
C THR A 18 12.58 8.24 21.83
N PRO A 19 12.67 9.49 21.34
CA PRO A 19 13.71 9.90 20.41
C PRO A 19 15.08 9.59 20.98
N ARG A 20 15.94 9.03 20.13
CA ARG A 20 17.35 8.76 20.43
C ARG A 20 18.19 9.30 19.30
N PRO A 21 19.45 9.68 19.55
CA PRO A 21 20.39 9.96 18.48
C PRO A 21 20.47 8.79 17.49
N GLY A 22 20.75 9.08 16.23
CA GLY A 22 20.89 8.06 15.19
C GLY A 22 19.58 7.55 14.61
N ALA A 23 19.48 6.23 14.38
CA ALA A 23 18.45 5.57 13.57
C ALA A 23 16.97 5.75 14.03
N PHE A 24 16.76 6.34 15.20
CA PHE A 24 15.40 6.59 15.74
C PHE A 24 15.08 8.08 15.88
N ASN A 25 15.76 8.93 15.11
CA ASN A 25 15.45 10.35 15.08
C ASN A 25 14.09 10.59 14.38
N TRP A 26 13.12 11.15 15.11
CA TRP A 26 11.78 11.38 14.60
C TRP A 26 11.70 12.52 13.59
N GLU A 27 12.43 13.62 13.85
CA GLU A 27 12.42 14.81 12.98
C GLU A 27 12.94 14.46 11.59
N ILE A 28 14.03 13.70 11.53
CA ILE A 28 14.59 13.20 10.25
C ILE A 28 13.61 12.26 9.55
N ALA A 29 12.92 11.39 10.28
CA ALA A 29 11.93 10.50 9.71
C ALA A 29 10.73 11.26 9.12
N GLU A 30 10.23 12.25 9.84
CA GLU A 30 9.10 13.09 9.43
C GLU A 30 9.47 13.97 8.24
N GLU A 31 10.65 14.62 8.27
CA GLU A 31 11.19 15.39 7.12
C GLU A 31 11.32 14.50 5.88
N ARG A 32 11.94 13.34 6.04
CA ARG A 32 12.11 12.37 4.96
C ARG A 32 10.78 11.89 4.41
N GLY A 33 9.83 11.57 5.29
CA GLY A 33 8.48 11.14 4.92
C GLY A 33 7.76 12.20 4.07
N ARG A 34 7.77 13.46 4.52
CA ARG A 34 7.21 14.58 3.76
C ARG A 34 7.89 14.77 2.40
N ALA A 35 9.22 14.81 2.37
CA ALA A 35 9.97 14.98 1.13
C ALA A 35 9.67 13.89 0.09
N ILE A 36 9.53 12.63 0.54
CA ILE A 36 9.17 11.50 -0.33
C ILE A 36 7.74 11.64 -0.84
N VAL A 37 6.78 12.00 0.02
CA VAL A 37 5.38 12.19 -0.37
C VAL A 37 5.26 13.32 -1.40
N ASP A 38 5.90 14.46 -1.15
CA ASP A 38 5.91 15.60 -2.07
C ASP A 38 6.53 15.24 -3.42
N TYR A 39 7.63 14.47 -3.40
CA TYR A 39 8.26 13.98 -4.62
C TYR A 39 7.32 13.09 -5.44
N ILE A 40 6.68 12.10 -4.78
CA ILE A 40 5.74 11.20 -5.43
C ILE A 40 4.57 11.97 -6.05
N GLN A 41 3.97 12.89 -5.30
CA GLN A 41 2.83 13.70 -5.77
C GLN A 41 3.18 14.64 -6.91
N THR A 42 4.44 15.07 -7.00
CA THR A 42 4.89 15.98 -8.04
C THR A 42 5.30 15.27 -9.33
N HIS A 43 5.95 14.09 -9.22
CA HIS A 43 6.63 13.48 -10.37
C HIS A 43 5.91 12.27 -10.96
N TYR A 44 5.02 11.60 -10.19
CA TYR A 44 4.38 10.35 -10.62
C TYR A 44 2.89 10.41 -10.96
N PRO A 45 2.16 11.52 -10.81
CA PRO A 45 0.78 11.57 -11.28
C PRO A 45 0.68 11.39 -12.79
N SER A 46 -0.37 10.75 -13.23
CA SER A 46 -0.68 10.59 -14.64
C SER A 46 -2.19 10.67 -14.87
N LYS A 47 -2.64 10.58 -16.11
CA LYS A 47 -4.07 10.53 -16.43
C LYS A 47 -4.81 9.44 -15.60
N ASN A 48 -4.13 8.35 -15.29
CA ASN A 48 -4.74 7.18 -14.64
C ASN A 48 -4.19 6.92 -13.21
N LEU A 49 -3.29 7.74 -12.69
CA LEU A 49 -2.70 7.55 -11.36
C LEU A 49 -2.71 8.87 -10.58
N SER A 50 -3.27 8.82 -9.39
CA SER A 50 -3.32 9.93 -8.43
C SER A 50 -3.00 9.43 -7.03
N PHE A 51 -2.76 10.37 -6.11
CA PHE A 51 -2.35 10.05 -4.74
C PHE A 51 -3.19 10.81 -3.73
N ALA A 52 -3.32 10.24 -2.53
CA ALA A 52 -3.81 10.90 -1.33
C ALA A 52 -2.73 10.79 -0.25
N ASP A 53 -2.55 11.81 0.55
CA ASP A 53 -1.57 11.86 1.65
C ASP A 53 -2.25 12.01 3.02
N LEU A 54 -1.47 12.28 4.06
CA LEU A 54 -1.94 12.47 5.43
C LEU A 54 -1.96 13.94 5.87
N LYS A 55 -1.80 14.88 4.95
CA LYS A 55 -1.80 16.31 5.26
C LYS A 55 -3.11 16.75 5.91
N GLY A 56 -3.01 17.36 7.08
CA GLY A 56 -4.17 17.77 7.86
C GLY A 56 -4.99 16.61 8.47
N VAL A 57 -4.54 15.37 8.35
CA VAL A 57 -5.21 14.19 8.94
C VAL A 57 -4.65 13.89 10.32
N ILE A 58 -3.34 13.83 10.44
CA ILE A 58 -2.61 13.63 11.71
C ILE A 58 -1.55 14.71 11.87
N PRO A 59 -1.16 15.04 13.11
CA PRO A 59 -0.37 16.26 13.38
C PRO A 59 0.96 16.37 12.63
N VAL A 60 1.67 15.24 12.50
CA VAL A 60 3.01 15.22 11.89
C VAL A 60 3.04 14.61 10.49
N GLU A 61 1.87 14.33 9.92
CA GLU A 61 1.70 13.73 8.57
C GLU A 61 2.45 12.39 8.38
N THR A 62 2.97 11.84 9.48
CA THR A 62 3.69 10.56 9.53
C THR A 62 3.03 9.67 10.56
N PHE A 63 2.64 8.48 10.13
CA PHE A 63 1.89 7.53 10.94
C PHE A 63 2.82 6.70 11.84
N TYR A 64 2.46 6.56 13.12
CA TYR A 64 3.23 5.77 14.09
C TYR A 64 2.40 5.19 15.23
N ALA A 65 1.23 5.76 15.53
CA ALA A 65 0.46 5.40 16.70
C ALA A 65 -0.79 4.59 16.33
N GLU A 66 -1.09 3.56 17.12
CA GLU A 66 -2.30 2.74 16.96
C GLU A 66 -3.58 3.56 17.14
N SER A 67 -3.54 4.60 17.99
CA SER A 67 -4.67 5.52 18.22
C SER A 67 -5.11 6.27 16.96
N ASP A 68 -4.22 6.42 15.96
CA ASP A 68 -4.53 7.10 14.71
C ASP A 68 -5.02 6.17 13.59
N VAL A 69 -5.04 4.84 13.83
CA VAL A 69 -5.43 3.84 12.82
C VAL A 69 -6.78 4.17 12.19
N GLU A 70 -7.83 4.32 13.03
CA GLU A 70 -9.18 4.56 12.50
C GLU A 70 -9.29 5.92 11.80
N LYS A 71 -8.61 6.93 12.31
CA LYS A 71 -8.59 8.28 11.71
C LYS A 71 -7.98 8.26 10.31
N VAL A 72 -6.83 7.60 10.16
CA VAL A 72 -6.16 7.46 8.86
C VAL A 72 -6.97 6.55 7.93
N ALA A 73 -7.49 5.42 8.43
CA ALA A 73 -8.32 4.51 7.66
C ALA A 73 -9.61 5.19 7.15
N ALA A 74 -10.27 5.99 8.00
CA ALA A 74 -11.46 6.77 7.61
C ALA A 74 -11.13 7.79 6.53
N HIS A 75 -9.96 8.46 6.63
CA HIS A 75 -9.48 9.36 5.58
C HIS A 75 -9.25 8.62 4.26
N MET A 76 -8.55 7.48 4.28
CA MET A 76 -8.31 6.68 3.08
C MET A 76 -9.62 6.20 2.42
N ARG A 77 -10.62 5.81 3.22
CA ARG A 77 -11.96 5.47 2.71
C ARG A 77 -12.67 6.67 2.09
N ARG A 78 -12.62 7.85 2.72
CA ARG A 78 -13.22 9.09 2.21
C ARG A 78 -12.58 9.52 0.89
N GLU A 79 -11.25 9.40 0.78
CA GLU A 79 -10.50 9.64 -0.44
C GLU A 79 -10.70 8.57 -1.52
N LYS A 80 -11.37 7.46 -1.18
CA LYS A 80 -11.63 6.33 -2.07
C LYS A 80 -10.33 5.78 -2.67
N VAL A 81 -9.31 5.59 -1.84
CA VAL A 81 -8.06 5.00 -2.31
C VAL A 81 -8.27 3.56 -2.75
N ASP A 82 -7.61 3.17 -3.82
CA ASP A 82 -7.66 1.82 -4.38
C ASP A 82 -6.52 0.93 -3.84
N ALA A 83 -5.49 1.54 -3.26
CA ALA A 83 -4.35 0.87 -2.62
C ALA A 83 -3.68 1.79 -1.61
N ILE A 84 -2.81 1.25 -0.75
CA ILE A 84 -1.93 2.04 0.11
C ILE A 84 -0.45 1.70 -0.14
N LEU A 85 0.40 2.72 -0.09
CA LEU A 85 1.85 2.60 -0.07
C LEU A 85 2.34 2.94 1.35
N LEU A 86 2.84 1.95 2.06
CA LEU A 86 3.50 2.10 3.34
C LEU A 86 4.97 2.48 3.09
N ILE A 87 5.34 3.71 3.44
CA ILE A 87 6.66 4.29 3.22
C ILE A 87 7.42 4.24 4.55
N ASN A 88 8.31 3.28 4.73
CA ASN A 88 9.03 3.14 5.98
C ASN A 88 10.17 4.18 6.09
N ALA A 89 9.85 5.38 6.60
CA ALA A 89 10.74 6.53 6.56
C ALA A 89 11.96 6.42 7.51
N ASN A 90 11.87 5.60 8.58
CA ASN A 90 13.05 5.25 9.38
C ASN A 90 13.02 3.77 9.82
N PHE A 91 12.49 3.43 11.00
CA PHE A 91 12.36 2.05 11.46
C PHE A 91 10.91 1.55 11.37
N GLY A 92 9.94 2.47 11.31
CA GLY A 92 8.52 2.18 11.22
C GLY A 92 7.87 1.69 12.52
N CYS A 93 6.58 1.40 12.44
CA CYS A 93 5.73 0.94 13.52
C CYS A 93 5.07 -0.39 13.11
N GLU A 94 5.51 -1.49 13.67
CA GLU A 94 5.14 -2.85 13.22
C GLU A 94 3.63 -3.13 13.35
N GLU A 95 3.10 -3.05 14.57
CA GLU A 95 1.70 -3.36 14.89
C GLU A 95 0.74 -2.35 14.25
N ALA A 96 0.99 -1.05 14.48
CA ALA A 96 0.14 0.00 13.96
C ALA A 96 0.04 -0.03 12.42
N ALA A 97 1.15 -0.32 11.72
CA ALA A 97 1.16 -0.47 10.26
C ALA A 97 0.30 -1.64 9.78
N ALA A 98 0.32 -2.77 10.49
CA ALA A 98 -0.51 -3.93 10.15
C ALA A 98 -2.00 -3.65 10.41
N LEU A 99 -2.34 -3.04 11.55
CA LEU A 99 -3.71 -2.64 11.86
C LEU A 99 -4.25 -1.65 10.81
N LEU A 100 -3.44 -0.65 10.43
CA LEU A 100 -3.82 0.27 9.38
C LEU A 100 -4.01 -0.43 8.03
N ALA A 101 -3.11 -1.35 7.66
CA ALA A 101 -3.20 -2.08 6.40
C ALA A 101 -4.45 -2.97 6.31
N GLN A 102 -4.94 -3.47 7.43
CA GLN A 102 -6.16 -4.29 7.50
C GLN A 102 -7.44 -3.47 7.28
N ALA A 103 -7.47 -2.23 7.76
CA ALA A 103 -8.70 -1.44 7.87
C ALA A 103 -9.35 -1.05 6.52
N PRO A 104 -8.62 -0.59 5.47
CA PRO A 104 -9.23 -0.23 4.19
C PRO A 104 -9.47 -1.42 3.26
N ARG A 105 -8.90 -2.60 3.54
CA ARG A 105 -9.02 -3.83 2.73
C ARG A 105 -8.65 -3.65 1.26
N VAL A 106 -7.64 -2.85 0.99
CA VAL A 106 -7.10 -2.58 -0.34
C VAL A 106 -5.70 -3.20 -0.50
N PRO A 107 -5.18 -3.37 -1.73
CA PRO A 107 -3.79 -3.79 -1.93
C PRO A 107 -2.79 -2.92 -1.19
N VAL A 108 -1.75 -3.56 -0.65
CA VAL A 108 -0.68 -2.91 0.13
C VAL A 108 0.63 -3.04 -0.60
N LEU A 109 1.34 -1.91 -0.78
CA LEU A 109 2.73 -1.87 -1.18
C LEU A 109 3.56 -1.46 0.03
N LEU A 110 4.55 -2.27 0.39
CA LEU A 110 5.49 -1.98 1.46
C LEU A 110 6.86 -1.64 0.87
N TRP A 111 7.40 -0.49 1.25
CA TRP A 111 8.67 -0.02 0.73
C TRP A 111 9.52 0.65 1.81
N ALA A 112 10.82 0.33 1.80
CA ALA A 112 11.86 1.00 2.57
C ALA A 112 12.71 1.84 1.62
N PRO A 113 12.70 3.19 1.73
CA PRO A 113 13.65 4.03 1.04
C PRO A 113 15.09 3.67 1.41
N LEU A 114 16.03 3.86 0.49
CA LEU A 114 17.45 3.59 0.73
C LEU A 114 17.98 4.48 1.85
N ASP A 115 18.62 3.89 2.85
CA ASP A 115 19.23 4.60 3.98
C ASP A 115 20.62 5.13 3.56
N GLU A 116 20.73 6.45 3.40
CA GLU A 116 21.92 7.10 2.81
C GLU A 116 22.61 8.11 3.73
N ARG A 117 21.98 8.45 4.87
CA ARG A 117 22.49 9.48 5.77
C ARG A 117 23.07 8.87 7.04
N PHE A 118 24.30 9.31 7.38
CA PHE A 118 25.02 8.93 8.58
C PHE A 118 25.44 10.19 9.32
N ASP A 119 25.55 10.11 10.64
CA ASP A 119 26.15 11.17 11.44
C ASP A 119 27.69 11.14 11.36
N ALA A 120 28.33 12.05 12.11
CA ALA A 120 29.81 12.17 12.13
C ALA A 120 30.50 10.91 12.69
N ASP A 121 29.79 10.13 13.52
CA ASP A 121 30.29 8.90 14.14
C ASP A 121 29.97 7.65 13.31
N GLY A 122 29.37 7.83 12.13
CA GLY A 122 29.00 6.75 11.24
C GLY A 122 27.69 6.03 11.64
N MET A 123 26.92 6.60 12.57
CA MET A 123 25.62 6.06 12.94
C MET A 123 24.55 6.44 11.91
N ARG A 124 23.70 5.50 11.54
CA ARG A 124 22.59 5.72 10.61
C ARG A 124 21.52 6.59 11.26
N TYR A 125 21.01 7.58 10.54
CA TYR A 125 19.82 8.34 10.97
C TYR A 125 18.53 7.56 10.81
N THR A 126 18.50 6.60 9.88
CA THR A 126 17.35 5.76 9.59
C THR A 126 17.79 4.30 9.45
N ASP A 127 16.90 3.37 9.72
CA ASP A 127 17.09 1.92 9.55
C ASP A 127 15.87 1.29 8.91
N SER A 128 15.50 1.84 7.75
CA SER A 128 14.25 1.55 7.05
C SER A 128 14.16 0.09 6.62
N GLN A 129 15.29 -0.48 6.19
CA GLN A 129 15.34 -1.88 5.76
C GLN A 129 15.11 -2.85 6.92
N CYS A 130 15.64 -2.57 8.11
CA CYS A 130 15.39 -3.40 9.29
C CYS A 130 13.92 -3.33 9.71
N GLY A 131 13.33 -2.13 9.75
CA GLY A 131 11.94 -1.95 10.13
C GLY A 131 10.95 -2.65 9.20
N VAL A 132 11.27 -2.73 7.91
CA VAL A 132 10.44 -3.47 6.94
C VAL A 132 10.34 -4.96 7.25
N PHE A 133 11.38 -5.58 7.80
CA PHE A 133 11.31 -6.99 8.22
C PHE A 133 10.26 -7.19 9.32
N GLY A 134 10.23 -6.30 10.32
CA GLY A 134 9.22 -6.34 11.38
C GLY A 134 7.81 -6.11 10.85
N ILE A 135 7.62 -5.06 10.04
CA ILE A 135 6.32 -4.75 9.43
C ILE A 135 5.84 -5.91 8.55
N SER A 136 6.69 -6.47 7.68
CA SER A 136 6.32 -7.57 6.81
C SER A 136 5.89 -8.82 7.61
N ARG A 137 6.57 -9.09 8.73
CA ARG A 137 6.18 -10.19 9.62
C ARG A 137 4.82 -9.97 10.26
N GLN A 138 4.49 -8.75 10.67
CA GLN A 138 3.16 -8.44 11.21
C GLN A 138 2.08 -8.55 10.14
N LEU A 139 2.30 -8.01 8.94
CA LEU A 139 1.37 -8.18 7.83
C LEU A 139 1.06 -9.65 7.56
N GLN A 140 2.08 -10.54 7.60
CA GLN A 140 1.89 -11.98 7.47
C GLN A 140 1.05 -12.57 8.62
N ARG A 141 1.31 -12.17 9.88
CA ARG A 141 0.54 -12.65 11.05
C ARG A 141 -0.93 -12.26 10.99
N TYR A 142 -1.22 -11.08 10.46
CA TYR A 142 -2.59 -10.60 10.23
C TYR A 142 -3.22 -11.12 8.93
N ASN A 143 -2.54 -12.02 8.20
CA ASN A 143 -2.98 -12.55 6.90
C ASN A 143 -3.28 -11.45 5.86
N ILE A 144 -2.50 -10.37 5.87
CA ILE A 144 -2.64 -9.27 4.93
C ILE A 144 -1.69 -9.50 3.75
N PRO A 145 -2.22 -9.74 2.54
CA PRO A 145 -1.39 -9.83 1.35
C PRO A 145 -0.75 -8.46 1.05
N PHE A 146 0.54 -8.45 0.78
CA PHE A 146 1.25 -7.24 0.41
C PHE A 146 2.27 -7.50 -0.70
N THR A 147 2.58 -6.47 -1.45
CA THR A 147 3.70 -6.44 -2.38
C THR A 147 4.88 -5.78 -1.70
N PHE A 148 6.05 -6.40 -1.76
CA PHE A 148 7.29 -5.80 -1.31
C PHE A 148 8.02 -5.11 -2.48
N MET A 149 8.49 -3.89 -2.25
CA MET A 149 9.36 -3.17 -3.16
C MET A 149 10.78 -3.15 -2.58
N ASN A 150 11.76 -3.54 -3.39
CA ASN A 150 13.17 -3.48 -3.00
C ASN A 150 13.57 -2.06 -2.61
N SER A 151 14.49 -1.94 -1.66
CA SER A 151 15.02 -0.66 -1.23
C SER A 151 15.70 0.06 -2.39
N CYS A 152 15.28 1.27 -2.65
CA CYS A 152 15.78 2.14 -3.72
C CYS A 152 15.49 3.60 -3.39
N ARG A 153 16.02 4.53 -4.17
CA ARG A 153 15.70 5.96 -4.08
C ARG A 153 14.34 6.23 -4.73
N VAL A 154 13.61 7.22 -4.21
CA VAL A 154 12.30 7.62 -4.76
C VAL A 154 12.40 8.16 -6.20
N ASP A 155 13.54 8.75 -6.56
CA ASP A 155 13.82 9.31 -7.89
C ASP A 155 14.44 8.29 -8.87
N SER A 156 14.55 7.02 -8.47
CA SER A 156 15.18 5.99 -9.28
C SER A 156 14.22 5.36 -10.30
N PRO A 157 14.73 4.87 -11.44
CA PRO A 157 13.94 4.11 -12.41
C PRO A 157 13.32 2.84 -11.81
N GLU A 158 13.96 2.22 -10.81
CA GLU A 158 13.47 1.04 -10.10
C GLU A 158 12.18 1.37 -9.34
N PHE A 159 12.16 2.50 -8.63
CA PHE A 159 10.96 2.96 -7.94
C PHE A 159 9.83 3.24 -8.92
N ALA A 160 10.10 4.00 -9.97
CA ALA A 160 9.10 4.34 -10.99
C ALA A 160 8.46 3.08 -11.61
N LYS A 161 9.30 2.09 -11.99
CA LYS A 161 8.84 0.82 -12.58
C LYS A 161 8.02 -0.01 -11.59
N ALA A 162 8.44 -0.08 -10.33
CA ALA A 162 7.73 -0.84 -9.30
C ALA A 162 6.39 -0.20 -8.95
N LEU A 163 6.33 1.14 -8.83
CA LEU A 163 5.10 1.89 -8.59
C LEU A 163 4.11 1.72 -9.74
N GLU A 164 4.57 1.85 -10.98
CA GLU A 164 3.74 1.64 -12.18
C GLU A 164 3.16 0.22 -12.22
N ARG A 165 4.01 -0.80 -11.97
CA ARG A 165 3.56 -2.19 -11.90
C ARG A 165 2.50 -2.39 -10.83
N PHE A 166 2.72 -1.83 -9.64
CA PHE A 166 1.75 -1.93 -8.54
C PHE A 166 0.43 -1.23 -8.88
N ALA A 167 0.46 -0.05 -9.48
CA ALA A 167 -0.74 0.65 -9.94
C ALA A 167 -1.53 -0.16 -10.96
N ARG A 168 -0.86 -0.82 -11.91
CA ARG A 168 -1.50 -1.71 -12.89
C ARG A 168 -2.18 -2.91 -12.21
N VAL A 169 -1.50 -3.57 -11.27
CA VAL A 169 -2.07 -4.68 -10.48
C VAL A 169 -3.26 -4.20 -9.67
N THR A 170 -3.16 -3.04 -9.00
CA THR A 170 -4.27 -2.43 -8.27
C THR A 170 -5.48 -2.18 -9.17
N CYS A 171 -5.25 -1.65 -10.37
CA CYS A 171 -6.31 -1.45 -11.37
C CYS A 171 -7.00 -2.77 -11.74
N MET A 172 -6.23 -3.85 -11.94
CA MET A 172 -6.79 -5.19 -12.21
C MET A 172 -7.63 -5.70 -11.03
N VAL A 173 -7.11 -5.64 -9.81
CA VAL A 173 -7.81 -6.09 -8.59
C VAL A 173 -9.11 -5.31 -8.39
N LYS A 174 -9.07 -3.99 -8.53
CA LYS A 174 -10.23 -3.11 -8.43
C LYS A 174 -11.35 -3.49 -9.41
N ASN A 175 -11.00 -3.71 -10.68
CA ASN A 175 -11.99 -4.05 -11.71
C ASN A 175 -12.44 -5.51 -11.65
N PHE A 176 -11.63 -6.41 -11.11
CA PHE A 176 -11.98 -7.82 -10.96
C PHE A 176 -12.96 -8.05 -9.80
N ARG A 177 -12.77 -7.35 -8.68
CA ARG A 177 -13.68 -7.45 -7.53
C ARG A 177 -15.07 -6.95 -7.90
N GLY A 178 -16.08 -7.76 -7.61
CA GLY A 178 -17.49 -7.44 -7.92
C GLY A 178 -17.84 -7.47 -9.41
N MET A 179 -16.97 -8.04 -10.27
CA MET A 179 -17.22 -8.14 -11.70
C MET A 179 -18.45 -9.01 -11.98
N ARG A 180 -19.23 -8.61 -12.98
CA ARG A 180 -20.36 -9.39 -13.52
C ARG A 180 -20.00 -9.92 -14.91
N ILE A 181 -20.03 -11.25 -15.07
CA ILE A 181 -19.65 -11.91 -16.32
C ILE A 181 -20.93 -12.54 -16.92
N GLY A 182 -21.29 -12.11 -18.13
CA GLY A 182 -22.39 -12.73 -18.87
C GLY A 182 -21.96 -14.08 -19.44
N GLN A 183 -22.70 -15.14 -19.08
CA GLN A 183 -22.52 -16.47 -19.69
C GLN A 183 -23.59 -16.68 -20.75
N VAL A 184 -23.16 -16.76 -22.00
CA VAL A 184 -24.04 -17.03 -23.16
C VAL A 184 -24.05 -18.53 -23.45
N GLY A 185 -25.22 -19.16 -23.26
CA GLY A 185 -25.40 -20.60 -23.45
C GLY A 185 -24.77 -21.48 -22.38
N MET A 186 -24.90 -22.78 -22.55
CA MET A 186 -24.45 -23.79 -21.60
C MET A 186 -23.10 -24.42 -22.05
N ARG A 187 -22.30 -24.83 -21.08
CA ARG A 187 -21.14 -25.68 -21.34
C ARG A 187 -21.56 -26.98 -22.03
N PRO A 188 -20.88 -27.42 -23.11
CA PRO A 188 -21.12 -28.78 -23.66
C PRO A 188 -20.87 -29.85 -22.58
N LYS A 189 -21.75 -30.88 -22.55
CA LYS A 189 -21.74 -31.94 -21.52
C LYS A 189 -20.36 -32.58 -21.31
N ILE A 190 -19.62 -32.79 -22.39
CA ILE A 190 -18.33 -33.50 -22.39
C ILE A 190 -17.14 -32.60 -21.95
N PHE A 191 -17.31 -31.28 -21.88
CA PHE A 191 -16.23 -30.34 -21.52
C PHE A 191 -16.16 -30.13 -20.01
N CYS A 192 -15.78 -31.17 -19.27
CA CYS A 192 -15.67 -31.12 -17.81
C CYS A 192 -14.50 -30.24 -17.34
N SER A 193 -13.48 -30.04 -18.16
CA SER A 193 -12.31 -29.18 -17.82
C SER A 193 -12.65 -27.69 -17.66
N VAL A 194 -13.81 -27.25 -18.15
CA VAL A 194 -14.25 -25.84 -18.04
C VAL A 194 -15.31 -25.65 -16.95
N ILE A 195 -15.47 -26.61 -16.05
CA ILE A 195 -16.32 -26.46 -14.87
C ILE A 195 -15.60 -25.48 -13.91
N PHE A 196 -16.35 -24.54 -13.37
CA PHE A 196 -15.87 -23.59 -12.37
C PHE A 196 -16.84 -23.51 -11.19
N ASN A 197 -16.35 -23.01 -10.05
CA ASN A 197 -17.13 -22.88 -8.84
C ASN A 197 -17.63 -21.43 -8.69
N GLU A 198 -18.88 -21.17 -9.08
CA GLU A 198 -19.50 -19.84 -8.95
C GLU A 198 -19.57 -19.37 -7.49
N GLY A 199 -19.88 -20.29 -6.55
CA GLY A 199 -19.96 -19.97 -5.14
C GLY A 199 -18.61 -19.47 -4.59
N GLU A 200 -17.51 -20.11 -4.97
CA GLU A 200 -16.17 -19.67 -4.59
C GLU A 200 -15.80 -18.31 -5.19
N LEU A 201 -16.13 -18.08 -6.46
CA LEU A 201 -15.90 -16.79 -7.11
C LEU A 201 -16.65 -15.66 -6.42
N MET A 202 -17.91 -15.90 -6.05
CA MET A 202 -18.73 -14.94 -5.32
C MET A 202 -18.17 -14.68 -3.91
N GLN A 203 -17.83 -15.72 -3.16
CA GLN A 203 -17.33 -15.60 -1.79
C GLN A 203 -15.96 -14.88 -1.72
N ARG A 204 -15.04 -15.22 -2.61
CA ARG A 204 -13.68 -14.69 -2.59
C ARG A 204 -13.57 -13.29 -3.21
N PHE A 205 -14.31 -13.05 -4.29
CA PHE A 205 -14.11 -11.87 -5.13
C PHE A 205 -15.35 -11.02 -5.31
N GLY A 206 -16.51 -11.47 -4.82
CA GLY A 206 -17.79 -10.83 -5.11
C GLY A 206 -18.17 -10.89 -6.60
N LEU A 207 -17.58 -11.82 -7.35
CA LEU A 207 -17.80 -11.98 -8.78
C LEU A 207 -19.08 -12.77 -9.03
N HIS A 208 -19.90 -12.29 -9.97
CA HIS A 208 -21.17 -12.93 -10.31
C HIS A 208 -21.19 -13.38 -11.76
N ILE A 209 -21.60 -14.63 -12.00
CA ILE A 209 -21.92 -15.13 -13.32
C ILE A 209 -23.41 -14.86 -13.60
N ILE A 210 -23.70 -14.23 -14.72
CA ILE A 210 -25.07 -13.87 -15.12
C ILE A 210 -25.46 -14.70 -16.33
N PRO A 211 -26.33 -15.73 -16.19
CA PRO A 211 -26.83 -16.49 -17.33
C PRO A 211 -27.62 -15.58 -18.28
N ILE A 212 -27.32 -15.71 -19.57
CA ILE A 212 -28.01 -15.00 -20.66
C ILE A 212 -28.71 -16.08 -21.51
N ASN A 213 -30.04 -16.08 -21.50
CA ASN A 213 -30.91 -17.00 -22.28
C ASN A 213 -31.09 -16.48 -23.69
#